data_d510a70bac675edc95c4035da9d22fdf
#
_entry.id   d510a70bac675edc95c4035da9d22fdf
#
_cell.length_a   1.000
_cell.length_b   1.000
_cell.length_c   1.000
_cell.angle_alpha   90.00
_cell.angle_beta   90.00
_cell.angle_gamma   90.00
#
_symmetry.space_group_name_H-M   'P 1'
#
loop_
_entity.id
_entity.type
_entity.pdbx_description
1 polymer ?
#
loop_
_entity_poly.entity_id
_entity_poly.type
_entity_poly.pdbx_seq_one_letter_code
_entity_poly.pdbx_strand_id
1 'polypeptide(L)'
;MKSIAENNYYFSYQLIDQLIKQGVQDFFLAPGSRSTPLVLAIANHFEARSHIHFDERGLAFYALGYAKASKKPVTILVTSGTAVGNLLPAVMEAKHDSVPLILLTADRSPELRDCGANQSCNQVRIFGSYVNWQIDLPCADELSFIKSLPTTIAQAVYYAQGPVHLNCMFREPLSSVYKSLEPLSSIHYTRSCLIPNSSIIEQYASHLKEHTNGVIIATATSPAGPVVALAEKLNWPIFPDILSPLRAFSHPLIISYFDLILKTHPWSFEAVIQIGERFVSKILLQTLEKSPPKFYLQVLEGPHRFDPAHIINQRIQSDSSSFCQMLCLKLDIPKITSHLSFWQAKQLHTSKKLSDYFLKQTTLSEPTIAYLLEQKSSALFLGNSMPIRDANCYLPLVSGPIFANRGLSGIDGNIATACGIAIGT
;
A
#
# COMPACT_ATOMS: atom_id res chain seq x y z
N MET A 1 37.23 13.82 24.29
CA MET A 1 36.39 13.76 23.08
C MET A 1 36.10 12.30 22.78
N LYS A 2 34.89 11.99 22.31
CA LYS A 2 34.60 10.63 21.83
C LYS A 2 35.38 10.41 20.54
N SER A 3 35.77 9.15 20.25
CA SER A 3 36.38 8.78 18.99
C SER A 3 35.33 8.82 17.86
N ILE A 4 35.77 8.84 16.59
CA ILE A 4 34.89 8.78 15.42
C ILE A 4 33.95 7.54 15.51
N ALA A 5 34.52 6.38 15.85
CA ALA A 5 33.73 5.15 16.03
C ALA A 5 32.66 5.26 17.12
N GLU A 6 33.00 5.90 18.27
CA GLU A 6 32.02 6.15 19.34
C GLU A 6 30.92 7.12 18.92
N ASN A 7 31.25 8.14 18.13
CA ASN A 7 30.28 9.08 17.57
C ASN A 7 29.36 8.40 16.55
N ASN A 8 29.92 7.60 15.64
CA ASN A 8 29.17 6.80 14.69
C ASN A 8 28.15 5.89 15.38
N TYR A 9 28.58 5.18 16.43
CA TYR A 9 27.70 4.31 17.21
C TYR A 9 26.65 5.11 17.98
N TYR A 10 27.02 6.20 18.62
CA TYR A 10 26.09 7.07 19.35
C TYR A 10 25.00 7.63 18.45
N PHE A 11 25.38 8.19 17.31
CA PHE A 11 24.42 8.68 16.31
C PHE A 11 23.47 7.57 15.83
N SER A 12 24.04 6.41 15.47
CA SER A 12 23.26 5.28 14.98
C SER A 12 22.27 4.75 16.01
N TYR A 13 22.72 4.64 17.28
CA TYR A 13 21.84 4.23 18.37
C TYR A 13 20.68 5.21 18.57
N GLN A 14 20.95 6.52 18.60
CA GLN A 14 19.90 7.53 18.74
C GLN A 14 18.93 7.51 17.57
N LEU A 15 19.42 7.31 16.34
CA LEU A 15 18.55 7.22 15.15
C LEU A 15 17.62 6.01 15.25
N ILE A 16 18.13 4.85 15.58
CA ILE A 16 17.32 3.62 15.72
C ILE A 16 16.34 3.74 16.88
N ASP A 17 16.77 4.25 18.05
CA ASP A 17 15.91 4.48 19.20
C ASP A 17 14.74 5.44 18.85
N GLN A 18 15.03 6.52 18.13
CA GLN A 18 13.97 7.45 17.70
C GLN A 18 12.99 6.82 16.70
N LEU A 19 13.44 5.98 15.76
CA LEU A 19 12.54 5.22 14.87
C LEU A 19 11.64 4.29 15.67
N ILE A 20 12.19 3.57 16.65
CA ILE A 20 11.44 2.65 17.51
C ILE A 20 10.38 3.41 18.34
N LYS A 21 10.75 4.55 18.90
CA LYS A 21 9.81 5.44 19.61
C LYS A 21 8.68 5.98 18.76
N GLN A 22 8.87 6.03 17.44
CA GLN A 22 7.82 6.34 16.45
C GLN A 22 7.03 5.09 16.00
N GLY A 23 7.26 3.92 16.60
CA GLY A 23 6.56 2.67 16.31
C GLY A 23 7.16 1.85 15.16
N VAL A 24 8.37 2.18 14.69
CA VAL A 24 9.08 1.46 13.63
C VAL A 24 10.02 0.45 14.26
N GLN A 25 9.64 -0.80 14.35
CA GLN A 25 10.38 -1.86 15.06
C GLN A 25 11.00 -2.91 14.13
N ASP A 26 10.58 -2.98 12.86
CA ASP A 26 11.03 -3.99 11.91
C ASP A 26 12.06 -3.41 10.94
N PHE A 27 13.25 -4.00 10.95
CA PHE A 27 14.44 -3.57 10.22
C PHE A 27 14.88 -4.66 9.24
N PHE A 28 14.84 -4.37 7.97
CA PHE A 28 15.25 -5.25 6.88
C PHE A 28 16.67 -4.89 6.46
N LEU A 29 17.63 -5.83 6.63
CA LEU A 29 19.06 -5.57 6.57
C LEU A 29 19.72 -6.36 5.43
N ALA A 30 20.51 -5.67 4.58
CA ALA A 30 21.49 -6.32 3.70
C ALA A 30 22.91 -6.14 4.26
N PRO A 31 23.79 -7.13 4.10
CA PRO A 31 25.16 -7.05 4.59
C PRO A 31 25.97 -5.98 3.86
N GLY A 32 26.86 -5.30 4.61
CA GLY A 32 27.75 -4.31 4.04
C GLY A 32 28.56 -3.58 5.11
N SER A 33 29.81 -3.26 4.83
CA SER A 33 30.72 -2.68 5.79
C SER A 33 30.31 -1.27 6.25
N ARG A 34 29.88 -0.38 5.31
CA ARG A 34 29.57 1.03 5.65
C ARG A 34 28.33 1.16 6.55
N SER A 35 27.40 0.20 6.53
CA SER A 35 26.24 0.17 7.40
C SER A 35 26.51 -0.38 8.81
N THR A 36 27.74 -0.82 9.12
CA THR A 36 28.11 -1.41 10.42
C THR A 36 27.62 -0.62 11.63
N PRO A 37 27.75 0.72 11.73
CA PRO A 37 27.29 1.46 12.90
C PRO A 37 25.78 1.30 13.15
N LEU A 38 24.96 1.34 12.08
CA LEU A 38 23.52 1.17 12.14
C LEU A 38 23.13 -0.28 12.46
N VAL A 39 23.82 -1.25 11.87
CA VAL A 39 23.61 -2.69 12.16
C VAL A 39 23.88 -3.00 13.62
N LEU A 40 24.99 -2.49 14.17
CA LEU A 40 25.32 -2.66 15.60
C LEU A 40 24.28 -2.00 16.51
N ALA A 41 23.77 -0.82 16.14
CA ALA A 41 22.71 -0.15 16.87
C ALA A 41 21.41 -0.97 16.91
N ILE A 42 21.00 -1.53 15.75
CA ILE A 42 19.83 -2.40 15.65
C ILE A 42 20.03 -3.69 16.47
N ALA A 43 21.18 -4.36 16.32
CA ALA A 43 21.46 -5.61 17.00
C ALA A 43 21.50 -5.46 18.54
N ASN A 44 21.86 -4.29 19.04
CA ASN A 44 21.94 -4.02 20.48
C ASN A 44 20.68 -3.34 21.06
N HIS A 45 19.63 -3.09 20.25
CA HIS A 45 18.40 -2.51 20.73
C HIS A 45 17.35 -3.59 20.99
N PHE A 46 16.86 -3.68 22.23
CA PHE A 46 16.01 -4.79 22.70
C PHE A 46 14.62 -4.86 22.02
N GLU A 47 14.11 -3.76 21.48
CA GLU A 47 12.82 -3.72 20.76
C GLU A 47 12.96 -3.86 19.24
N ALA A 48 14.18 -3.85 18.70
CA ALA A 48 14.39 -3.96 17.27
C ALA A 48 14.26 -5.42 16.79
N ARG A 49 13.48 -5.63 15.74
CA ARG A 49 13.39 -6.94 15.04
C ARG A 49 14.12 -6.83 13.71
N SER A 50 15.11 -7.69 13.51
CA SER A 50 15.91 -7.70 12.29
C SER A 50 15.51 -8.84 11.35
N HIS A 51 15.36 -8.51 10.06
CA HIS A 51 15.09 -9.42 8.96
C HIS A 51 16.25 -9.31 7.97
N ILE A 52 16.96 -10.40 7.70
CA ILE A 52 18.21 -10.36 6.91
C ILE A 52 17.98 -11.00 5.55
N HIS A 53 18.46 -10.32 4.50
CA HIS A 53 18.53 -10.84 3.14
C HIS A 53 19.77 -10.27 2.44
N PHE A 54 20.51 -11.10 1.70
CA PHE A 54 21.78 -10.69 1.11
C PHE A 54 21.68 -10.01 -0.26
N ASP A 55 20.55 -10.10 -0.96
CA ASP A 55 20.27 -9.36 -2.19
C ASP A 55 19.35 -8.17 -1.90
N GLU A 56 19.81 -6.95 -2.18
CA GLU A 56 19.12 -5.74 -1.78
C GLU A 56 17.79 -5.53 -2.51
N ARG A 57 17.68 -5.97 -3.75
CA ARG A 57 16.42 -5.92 -4.50
C ARG A 57 15.40 -6.88 -3.89
N GLY A 58 15.81 -8.10 -3.59
CA GLY A 58 14.99 -9.08 -2.87
C GLY A 58 14.57 -8.57 -1.50
N LEU A 59 15.51 -8.00 -0.74
CA LEU A 59 15.25 -7.38 0.57
C LEU A 59 14.17 -6.31 0.49
N ALA A 60 14.26 -5.42 -0.51
CA ALA A 60 13.33 -4.31 -0.64
C ALA A 60 11.89 -4.78 -0.94
N PHE A 61 11.72 -5.78 -1.79
CA PHE A 61 10.41 -6.40 -2.04
C PHE A 61 9.91 -7.24 -0.84
N TYR A 62 10.81 -7.83 -0.09
CA TYR A 62 10.48 -8.54 1.15
C TYR A 62 9.93 -7.57 2.21
N ALA A 63 10.60 -6.44 2.40
CA ALA A 63 10.13 -5.36 3.27
C ALA A 63 8.80 -4.75 2.79
N LEU A 64 8.63 -4.56 1.47
CA LEU A 64 7.39 -4.12 0.85
C LEU A 64 6.22 -5.04 1.21
N GLY A 65 6.41 -6.35 1.08
CA GLY A 65 5.38 -7.33 1.40
C GLY A 65 4.99 -7.32 2.88
N TYR A 66 5.98 -7.26 3.75
CA TYR A 66 5.77 -7.14 5.20
C TYR A 66 4.99 -5.87 5.56
N ALA A 67 5.39 -4.72 5.01
CA ALA A 67 4.72 -3.46 5.28
C ALA A 67 3.25 -3.45 4.80
N LYS A 68 2.96 -4.09 3.64
CA LYS A 68 1.58 -4.28 3.15
C LYS A 68 0.73 -5.12 4.10
N ALA A 69 1.27 -6.20 4.62
CA ALA A 69 0.55 -7.12 5.50
C ALA A 69 0.35 -6.55 6.91
N SER A 70 1.43 -6.07 7.51
CA SER A 70 1.42 -5.52 8.88
C SER A 70 0.74 -4.14 8.97
N LYS A 71 0.61 -3.40 7.84
CA LYS A 71 0.14 -2.01 7.78
C LYS A 71 0.94 -1.05 8.65
N LYS A 72 2.22 -1.36 8.87
CA LYS A 72 3.16 -0.56 9.68
C LYS A 72 4.34 -0.09 8.83
N PRO A 73 4.93 1.05 9.13
CA PRO A 73 6.18 1.45 8.51
C PRO A 73 7.30 0.50 8.90
N VAL A 74 8.17 0.17 7.94
CA VAL A 74 9.35 -0.67 8.12
C VAL A 74 10.59 0.04 7.61
N THR A 75 11.76 -0.33 8.15
CA THR A 75 13.03 0.23 7.74
C THR A 75 13.80 -0.74 6.87
N ILE A 76 14.36 -0.26 5.76
CA ILE A 76 15.30 -1.00 4.92
C ILE A 76 16.67 -0.36 5.08
N LEU A 77 17.66 -1.14 5.52
CA LEU A 77 19.04 -0.70 5.69
C LEU A 77 19.96 -1.40 4.70
N VAL A 78 20.67 -0.61 3.90
CA VAL A 78 21.68 -1.08 2.96
C VAL A 78 22.98 -0.27 3.08
N THR A 79 24.06 -0.87 2.61
CA THR A 79 25.35 -0.18 2.44
C THR A 79 25.32 0.78 1.25
N SER A 80 26.44 1.40 0.91
CA SER A 80 26.56 2.38 -0.17
C SER A 80 26.72 1.75 -1.55
N GLY A 81 26.62 2.56 -2.59
CA GLY A 81 26.85 2.17 -3.97
C GLY A 81 25.65 1.51 -4.63
N THR A 82 25.88 0.42 -5.38
CA THR A 82 24.81 -0.29 -6.11
C THR A 82 23.73 -0.88 -5.21
N ALA A 83 24.05 -1.16 -3.94
CA ALA A 83 23.08 -1.58 -2.93
C ALA A 83 21.88 -0.62 -2.85
N VAL A 84 22.15 0.68 -2.90
CA VAL A 84 21.11 1.72 -2.88
C VAL A 84 20.28 1.71 -4.16
N GLY A 85 20.96 1.58 -5.32
CA GLY A 85 20.28 1.51 -6.64
C GLY A 85 19.33 0.33 -6.77
N ASN A 86 19.67 -0.81 -6.15
CA ASN A 86 18.86 -2.04 -6.16
C ASN A 86 17.52 -1.88 -5.43
N LEU A 87 17.35 -0.88 -4.58
CA LEU A 87 16.08 -0.63 -3.90
C LEU A 87 15.02 0.00 -4.81
N LEU A 88 15.45 0.67 -5.90
CA LEU A 88 14.57 1.52 -6.72
C LEU A 88 13.30 0.83 -7.23
N PRO A 89 13.31 -0.41 -7.74
CA PRO A 89 12.08 -1.06 -8.21
C PRO A 89 11.01 -1.18 -7.13
N ALA A 90 11.38 -1.60 -5.93
CA ALA A 90 10.45 -1.71 -4.79
C ALA A 90 10.02 -0.34 -4.27
N VAL A 91 10.91 0.66 -4.29
CA VAL A 91 10.59 2.05 -3.91
C VAL A 91 9.57 2.65 -4.88
N MET A 92 9.71 2.40 -6.18
CA MET A 92 8.72 2.83 -7.19
C MET A 92 7.36 2.18 -6.95
N GLU A 93 7.32 0.87 -6.72
CA GLU A 93 6.08 0.16 -6.38
C GLU A 93 5.45 0.71 -5.10
N ALA A 94 6.24 0.89 -4.03
CA ALA A 94 5.80 1.43 -2.75
C ALA A 94 5.23 2.84 -2.87
N LYS A 95 5.85 3.70 -3.70
CA LYS A 95 5.37 5.07 -3.95
C LYS A 95 3.98 5.08 -4.56
N HIS A 96 3.75 4.22 -5.55
CA HIS A 96 2.49 4.17 -6.29
C HIS A 96 1.39 3.40 -5.56
N ASP A 97 1.74 2.63 -4.53
CA ASP A 97 0.80 1.83 -3.72
C ASP A 97 0.74 2.33 -2.26
N SER A 98 1.34 3.50 -2.00
CA SER A 98 1.35 4.19 -0.70
C SER A 98 1.82 3.29 0.46
N VAL A 99 2.85 2.45 0.20
CA VAL A 99 3.41 1.53 1.21
C VAL A 99 4.50 2.23 2.01
N PRO A 100 4.43 2.24 3.36
CA PRO A 100 5.33 2.99 4.22
C PRO A 100 6.70 2.31 4.35
N LEU A 101 7.69 2.74 3.58
CA LEU A 101 9.07 2.28 3.62
C LEU A 101 9.99 3.42 4.09
N ILE A 102 10.88 3.14 5.05
CA ILE A 102 11.92 4.05 5.50
C ILE A 102 13.27 3.51 5.03
N LEU A 103 13.90 4.20 4.09
CA LEU A 103 15.16 3.79 3.50
C LEU A 103 16.31 4.43 4.27
N LEU A 104 17.10 3.64 4.99
CA LEU A 104 18.37 4.04 5.58
C LEU A 104 19.50 3.57 4.67
N THR A 105 20.17 4.50 4.02
CA THR A 105 21.30 4.20 3.13
C THR A 105 22.60 4.68 3.76
N ALA A 106 23.49 3.77 4.09
CA ALA A 106 24.81 4.16 4.55
C ALA A 106 25.63 4.73 3.39
N ASP A 107 26.39 5.81 3.63
CA ASP A 107 27.15 6.50 2.60
C ASP A 107 28.58 6.82 3.07
N ARG A 108 29.43 7.13 2.10
CA ARG A 108 30.74 7.73 2.31
C ARG A 108 30.59 9.18 2.80
N SER A 109 31.57 9.65 3.55
CA SER A 109 31.66 11.05 3.93
C SER A 109 31.86 11.96 2.70
N PRO A 110 31.53 13.26 2.80
CA PRO A 110 31.49 14.16 1.65
C PRO A 110 32.82 14.23 0.86
N GLU A 111 33.96 14.15 1.52
CA GLU A 111 35.29 14.18 0.90
C GLU A 111 35.61 12.97 0.02
N LEU A 112 34.85 11.88 0.14
CA LEU A 112 34.99 10.67 -0.66
C LEU A 112 33.98 10.59 -1.81
N ARG A 113 33.19 11.64 -2.02
CA ARG A 113 32.25 11.70 -3.14
C ARG A 113 32.99 12.21 -4.40
N ASP A 114 32.65 11.66 -5.56
CA ASP A 114 33.13 12.06 -6.88
C ASP A 114 34.65 12.12 -7.02
N CYS A 115 35.38 11.27 -6.28
CA CYS A 115 36.82 11.18 -6.32
C CYS A 115 37.37 9.78 -6.68
N GLY A 116 36.49 8.88 -7.17
CA GLY A 116 36.85 7.50 -7.47
C GLY A 116 37.02 6.61 -6.25
N ALA A 117 36.53 7.02 -5.09
CA ALA A 117 36.55 6.19 -3.88
C ALA A 117 35.75 4.91 -4.09
N ASN A 118 36.27 3.79 -3.54
CA ASN A 118 35.67 2.47 -3.68
C ASN A 118 34.23 2.44 -3.16
N GLN A 119 33.31 1.88 -3.95
CA GLN A 119 31.90 1.72 -3.61
C GLN A 119 31.22 3.04 -3.21
N SER A 120 31.53 4.12 -3.90
CA SER A 120 30.97 5.47 -3.75
C SER A 120 30.18 5.87 -4.97
N CYS A 121 29.03 6.46 -4.77
CA CYS A 121 28.22 7.09 -5.81
C CYS A 121 27.48 8.28 -5.19
N ASN A 122 26.84 9.10 -6.02
CA ASN A 122 25.99 10.17 -5.52
C ASN A 122 24.64 9.59 -5.05
N GLN A 123 24.48 9.46 -3.75
CA GLN A 123 23.25 8.95 -3.11
C GLN A 123 22.26 10.06 -2.78
N VAL A 124 22.69 11.33 -2.85
CA VAL A 124 21.82 12.46 -2.57
C VAL A 124 20.69 12.52 -3.59
N ARG A 125 19.47 12.39 -3.11
CA ARG A 125 18.25 12.37 -3.94
C ARG A 125 18.22 11.27 -5.02
N ILE A 126 18.89 10.16 -4.81
CA ILE A 126 18.98 9.06 -5.79
C ILE A 126 17.61 8.49 -6.19
N PHE A 127 16.62 8.53 -5.29
CA PHE A 127 15.25 8.06 -5.57
C PHE A 127 14.35 9.14 -6.20
N GLY A 128 14.84 10.37 -6.37
CA GLY A 128 14.12 11.46 -7.05
C GLY A 128 12.72 11.70 -6.47
N SER A 129 11.70 11.65 -7.33
CA SER A 129 10.29 11.84 -6.98
C SER A 129 9.60 10.60 -6.41
N TYR A 130 10.29 9.46 -6.36
CA TYR A 130 9.72 8.21 -5.86
C TYR A 130 9.72 8.09 -4.33
N VAL A 131 10.23 9.09 -3.62
CA VAL A 131 10.09 9.21 -2.17
C VAL A 131 9.24 10.42 -1.80
N ASN A 132 8.49 10.31 -0.70
CA ASN A 132 7.63 11.40 -0.21
C ASN A 132 8.45 12.49 0.47
N TRP A 133 9.58 12.10 1.05
CA TRP A 133 10.50 12.99 1.75
C TRP A 133 11.89 12.37 1.80
N GLN A 134 12.93 13.21 1.86
CA GLN A 134 14.30 12.75 1.93
C GLN A 134 15.21 13.76 2.61
N ILE A 135 16.28 13.25 3.22
CA ILE A 135 17.32 14.05 3.84
C ILE A 135 18.69 13.39 3.69
N ASP A 136 19.72 14.21 3.42
CA ASP A 136 21.14 13.87 3.53
C ASP A 136 21.58 14.30 4.91
N LEU A 137 21.73 13.36 5.85
CA LEU A 137 22.08 13.66 7.24
C LEU A 137 23.54 14.09 7.35
N PRO A 138 23.88 15.03 8.24
CA PRO A 138 25.26 15.37 8.51
C PRO A 138 26.11 14.15 8.89
N CYS A 139 27.41 14.20 8.61
CA CYS A 139 28.31 13.11 8.96
C CYS A 139 28.34 12.89 10.48
N ALA A 140 28.30 11.63 10.91
CA ALA A 140 28.10 11.24 12.30
C ALA A 140 29.28 11.51 13.25
N ASP A 141 30.44 11.90 12.71
CA ASP A 141 31.62 12.23 13.51
C ASP A 141 31.50 13.55 14.29
N GLU A 142 30.70 14.50 13.78
CA GLU A 142 30.32 15.72 14.48
C GLU A 142 28.86 15.64 14.97
N LEU A 143 28.67 15.65 16.28
CA LEU A 143 27.36 15.50 16.90
C LEU A 143 26.62 16.81 17.16
N SER A 144 27.05 17.92 16.55
CA SER A 144 26.41 19.23 16.70
C SER A 144 24.92 19.22 16.33
N PHE A 145 24.53 18.38 15.38
CA PHE A 145 23.15 18.24 14.90
C PHE A 145 22.30 17.24 15.71
N ILE A 146 22.87 16.52 16.67
CA ILE A 146 22.18 15.41 17.36
C ILE A 146 20.88 15.84 18.04
N LYS A 147 20.78 17.09 18.49
CA LYS A 147 19.56 17.64 19.09
C LYS A 147 18.39 17.74 18.11
N SER A 148 18.64 17.84 16.80
CA SER A 148 17.59 17.89 15.77
C SER A 148 17.08 16.51 15.38
N LEU A 149 17.81 15.45 15.73
CA LEU A 149 17.50 14.09 15.29
C LEU A 149 16.08 13.62 15.67
N PRO A 150 15.56 13.83 16.90
CA PRO A 150 14.19 13.46 17.25
C PRO A 150 13.14 14.08 16.34
N THR A 151 13.25 15.37 16.04
CA THR A 151 12.33 16.09 15.13
C THR A 151 12.46 15.58 13.70
N THR A 152 13.69 15.35 13.25
CA THR A 152 13.96 14.84 11.88
C THR A 152 13.35 13.46 11.68
N ILE A 153 13.52 12.54 12.64
CA ILE A 153 12.96 11.20 12.56
C ILE A 153 11.44 11.23 12.66
N ALA A 154 10.87 12.00 13.58
CA ALA A 154 9.41 12.16 13.68
C ALA A 154 8.82 12.70 12.37
N GLN A 155 9.49 13.67 11.72
CA GLN A 155 9.10 14.18 10.41
C GLN A 155 9.19 13.11 9.32
N ALA A 156 10.28 12.32 9.28
CA ALA A 156 10.44 11.22 8.33
C ALA A 156 9.28 10.21 8.44
N VAL A 157 8.95 9.78 9.68
CA VAL A 157 7.86 8.85 9.94
C VAL A 157 6.50 9.47 9.59
N TYR A 158 6.31 10.77 9.86
CA TYR A 158 5.10 11.47 9.43
C TYR A 158 4.89 11.44 7.91
N TYR A 159 5.94 11.60 7.12
CA TYR A 159 5.87 11.50 5.66
C TYR A 159 5.87 10.07 5.12
N ALA A 160 6.10 9.06 5.96
CA ALA A 160 6.12 7.65 5.56
C ALA A 160 4.70 7.08 5.35
N GLN A 161 3.87 7.75 4.54
CA GLN A 161 2.68 7.18 3.87
C GLN A 161 3.00 6.60 2.50
N GLY A 162 4.24 6.42 2.24
CA GLY A 162 4.94 5.91 1.09
C GLY A 162 6.41 5.95 1.45
N PRO A 163 7.33 5.72 0.50
CA PRO A 163 8.76 5.69 0.80
C PRO A 163 9.30 7.04 1.26
N VAL A 164 10.23 7.00 2.23
CA VAL A 164 11.07 8.14 2.64
C VAL A 164 12.53 7.71 2.68
N HIS A 165 13.48 8.63 2.47
CA HIS A 165 14.89 8.31 2.37
C HIS A 165 15.73 9.16 3.34
N LEU A 166 16.56 8.49 4.14
CA LEU A 166 17.57 9.08 5.01
C LEU A 166 18.94 8.55 4.60
N ASN A 167 19.78 9.40 4.04
CA ASN A 167 21.15 9.06 3.70
C ASN A 167 22.07 9.35 4.89
N CYS A 168 22.82 8.33 5.34
CA CYS A 168 23.60 8.34 6.59
C CYS A 168 25.09 8.19 6.28
N MET A 169 25.85 9.25 6.44
CA MET A 169 27.29 9.27 6.17
C MET A 169 28.13 8.84 7.38
N PHE A 170 29.13 7.99 7.13
CA PHE A 170 30.05 7.51 8.15
C PHE A 170 31.50 7.60 7.69
N ARG A 171 32.38 8.20 8.55
CA ARG A 171 33.85 8.11 8.44
C ARG A 171 34.35 6.88 9.18
N GLU A 172 35.49 6.36 8.77
CA GLU A 172 36.17 5.28 9.48
C GLU A 172 36.94 5.82 10.70
N PRO A 173 37.08 4.99 11.75
CA PRO A 173 36.65 3.62 11.91
C PRO A 173 35.12 3.48 12.16
N LEU A 174 34.51 2.39 11.64
CA LEU A 174 33.05 2.19 11.63
C LEU A 174 32.53 1.51 12.90
N SER A 175 33.31 0.66 13.54
CA SER A 175 32.90 -0.12 14.71
C SER A 175 33.49 0.41 15.99
N SER A 176 32.69 0.38 17.05
CA SER A 176 33.06 0.73 18.42
C SER A 176 32.57 -0.37 19.37
N VAL A 177 33.14 -0.39 20.57
CA VAL A 177 32.62 -1.25 21.64
C VAL A 177 31.27 -0.73 22.10
N TYR A 178 30.32 -1.65 22.25
CA TYR A 178 29.00 -1.35 22.78
C TYR A 178 29.09 -0.66 24.16
N LYS A 179 28.35 0.41 24.30
CA LYS A 179 28.13 1.08 25.60
C LYS A 179 26.64 1.39 25.71
N SER A 180 26.05 1.16 26.85
CA SER A 180 24.69 1.63 27.13
C SER A 180 24.67 3.16 27.03
N LEU A 181 23.66 3.69 26.34
CA LEU A 181 23.53 5.12 26.06
C LEU A 181 22.18 5.63 26.56
N GLU A 182 22.18 6.83 27.15
CA GLU A 182 20.93 7.52 27.48
C GLU A 182 20.22 7.95 26.18
N PRO A 183 18.96 7.57 25.99
CA PRO A 183 18.21 7.94 24.81
C PRO A 183 17.79 9.42 24.85
N LEU A 184 17.68 10.04 23.68
CA LEU A 184 17.12 11.37 23.54
C LEU A 184 15.58 11.34 23.77
N SER A 185 15.03 12.47 24.21
CA SER A 185 13.57 12.64 24.27
C SER A 185 12.98 12.57 22.85
N SER A 186 11.76 12.02 22.73
CA SER A 186 11.07 11.89 21.45
C SER A 186 10.05 13.01 21.25
N ILE A 187 9.71 13.27 19.99
CA ILE A 187 8.64 14.16 19.57
C ILE A 187 7.62 13.31 18.78
N HIS A 188 6.34 13.51 19.05
CA HIS A 188 5.29 12.78 18.39
C HIS A 188 4.47 13.71 17.47
N TYR A 189 4.31 13.35 16.22
CA TYR A 189 3.36 13.97 15.32
C TYR A 189 2.05 13.16 15.28
N THR A 190 0.96 13.81 15.57
CA THR A 190 -0.38 13.21 15.45
C THR A 190 -0.94 13.57 14.09
N ARG A 191 -1.44 12.58 13.36
CA ARG A 191 -2.14 12.78 12.11
C ARG A 191 -3.64 12.79 12.33
N SER A 192 -4.33 13.81 11.80
CA SER A 192 -5.77 13.89 11.81
C SER A 192 -6.37 13.15 10.61
N CYS A 193 -7.56 12.58 10.76
CA CYS A 193 -8.37 12.09 9.65
C CYS A 193 -9.06 13.25 8.94
N LEU A 194 -9.16 13.17 7.62
CA LEU A 194 -9.93 14.11 6.83
C LEU A 194 -11.40 13.68 6.85
N ILE A 195 -12.24 14.45 7.52
CA ILE A 195 -13.68 14.21 7.60
C ILE A 195 -14.39 15.17 6.64
N PRO A 196 -15.39 14.72 5.85
CA PRO A 196 -16.10 15.57 4.92
C PRO A 196 -16.91 16.66 5.64
N ASN A 197 -17.06 17.82 5.03
CA ASN A 197 -17.98 18.83 5.52
C ASN A 197 -19.45 18.37 5.30
N SER A 198 -20.32 18.62 6.27
CA SER A 198 -21.74 18.25 6.22
C SER A 198 -22.48 18.80 5.01
N SER A 199 -22.17 20.04 4.57
CA SER A 199 -22.80 20.66 3.40
C SER A 199 -22.44 19.93 2.09
N ILE A 200 -21.22 19.44 1.95
CA ILE A 200 -20.78 18.63 0.81
C ILE A 200 -21.50 17.28 0.79
N ILE A 201 -21.65 16.64 1.95
CA ILE A 201 -22.41 15.38 2.09
C ILE A 201 -23.87 15.58 1.72
N GLU A 202 -24.52 16.68 2.13
CA GLU A 202 -25.89 17.01 1.76
C GLU A 202 -26.05 17.22 0.25
N GLN A 203 -25.10 17.88 -0.37
CA GLN A 203 -25.05 18.06 -1.81
C GLN A 203 -24.96 16.71 -2.53
N TYR A 204 -24.05 15.82 -2.11
CA TYR A 204 -23.94 14.49 -2.71
C TYR A 204 -25.19 13.64 -2.48
N ALA A 205 -25.78 13.68 -1.27
CA ALA A 205 -27.01 12.97 -0.99
C ALA A 205 -28.15 13.42 -1.90
N SER A 206 -28.27 14.73 -2.16
CA SER A 206 -29.28 15.29 -3.08
C SER A 206 -29.07 14.78 -4.52
N HIS A 207 -27.86 14.83 -5.04
CA HIS A 207 -27.56 14.29 -6.37
C HIS A 207 -27.85 12.79 -6.48
N LEU A 208 -27.46 12.01 -5.48
CA LEU A 208 -27.65 10.55 -5.50
C LEU A 208 -29.13 10.11 -5.46
N LYS A 209 -30.02 10.92 -4.85
CA LYS A 209 -31.47 10.68 -4.84
C LYS A 209 -32.11 10.71 -6.25
N GLU A 210 -31.48 11.39 -7.19
CA GLU A 210 -31.96 11.52 -8.58
C GLU A 210 -31.65 10.26 -9.43
N HIS A 211 -30.72 9.41 -8.97
CA HIS A 211 -30.23 8.26 -9.73
C HIS A 211 -30.70 6.93 -9.12
N THR A 212 -31.37 6.13 -9.94
CA THR A 212 -31.81 4.78 -9.55
C THR A 212 -30.92 3.67 -10.10
N ASN A 213 -30.18 3.95 -11.16
CA ASN A 213 -29.26 3.01 -11.84
C ASN A 213 -27.80 3.33 -11.51
N GLY A 214 -27.39 3.02 -10.27
CA GLY A 214 -26.05 3.27 -9.81
C GLY A 214 -25.28 2.02 -9.40
N VAL A 215 -24.00 2.16 -9.19
CA VAL A 215 -23.09 1.09 -8.70
C VAL A 215 -22.04 1.65 -7.76
N ILE A 216 -21.67 0.87 -6.74
CA ILE A 216 -20.52 1.15 -5.89
C ILE A 216 -19.35 0.27 -6.32
N ILE A 217 -18.22 0.87 -6.68
CA ILE A 217 -16.97 0.17 -6.95
C ILE A 217 -16.14 0.20 -5.67
N ALA A 218 -15.85 -0.99 -5.11
CA ALA A 218 -15.08 -1.12 -3.88
C ALA A 218 -13.68 -1.66 -4.20
N THR A 219 -12.65 -0.93 -3.78
CA THR A 219 -11.24 -1.26 -4.07
C THR A 219 -10.50 -1.78 -2.82
N ALA A 220 -9.18 -1.94 -2.90
CA ALA A 220 -8.34 -2.48 -1.82
C ALA A 220 -8.47 -1.71 -0.48
N THR A 221 -8.69 -0.40 -0.53
CA THR A 221 -8.79 0.47 0.66
C THR A 221 -10.23 0.71 1.14
N SER A 222 -11.22 0.04 0.55
CA SER A 222 -12.64 0.22 0.91
C SER A 222 -12.96 -0.40 2.27
N PRO A 223 -13.60 0.34 3.19
CA PRO A 223 -14.08 -0.20 4.46
C PRO A 223 -15.34 -1.06 4.24
N ALA A 224 -15.26 -2.36 4.53
CA ALA A 224 -16.31 -3.31 4.15
C ALA A 224 -17.69 -2.98 4.74
N GLY A 225 -17.80 -2.83 6.06
CA GLY A 225 -19.07 -2.54 6.72
C GLY A 225 -19.72 -1.24 6.27
N PRO A 226 -19.03 -0.10 6.31
CA PRO A 226 -19.55 1.19 5.84
C PRO A 226 -19.98 1.19 4.37
N VAL A 227 -19.26 0.48 3.48
CA VAL A 227 -19.63 0.36 2.07
C VAL A 227 -20.91 -0.46 1.88
N VAL A 228 -21.05 -1.57 2.61
CA VAL A 228 -22.30 -2.38 2.58
C VAL A 228 -23.48 -1.55 3.07
N ALA A 229 -23.35 -0.84 4.20
CA ALA A 229 -24.41 0.02 4.72
C ALA A 229 -24.81 1.12 3.73
N LEU A 230 -23.84 1.72 3.03
CA LEU A 230 -24.12 2.71 1.98
C LEU A 230 -24.86 2.08 0.78
N ALA A 231 -24.45 0.88 0.37
CA ALA A 231 -25.09 0.14 -0.72
C ALA A 231 -26.55 -0.24 -0.38
N GLU A 232 -26.82 -0.62 0.86
CA GLU A 232 -28.18 -0.87 1.36
C GLU A 232 -29.03 0.39 1.30
N LYS A 233 -28.50 1.54 1.74
CA LYS A 233 -29.17 2.84 1.68
C LYS A 233 -29.50 3.30 0.26
N LEU A 234 -28.61 3.03 -0.70
CA LEU A 234 -28.79 3.38 -2.10
C LEU A 234 -29.57 2.32 -2.89
N ASN A 235 -29.66 1.10 -2.35
CA ASN A 235 -30.16 -0.10 -3.05
C ASN A 235 -29.37 -0.38 -4.35
N TRP A 236 -28.05 -0.23 -4.29
CA TRP A 236 -27.13 -0.38 -5.42
C TRP A 236 -26.24 -1.62 -5.28
N PRO A 237 -25.89 -2.28 -6.39
CA PRO A 237 -24.91 -3.36 -6.38
C PRO A 237 -23.51 -2.82 -6.04
N ILE A 238 -22.71 -3.68 -5.38
CA ILE A 238 -21.30 -3.44 -5.13
C ILE A 238 -20.48 -4.32 -6.07
N PHE A 239 -19.55 -3.71 -6.80
CA PHE A 239 -18.55 -4.41 -7.62
C PHE A 239 -17.22 -4.39 -6.86
N PRO A 240 -16.88 -5.46 -6.15
CA PRO A 240 -15.63 -5.54 -5.41
C PRO A 240 -14.47 -5.88 -6.34
N ASP A 241 -13.46 -5.02 -6.40
CA ASP A 241 -12.16 -5.38 -6.98
C ASP A 241 -11.60 -6.63 -6.28
N ILE A 242 -10.73 -7.38 -6.96
CA ILE A 242 -10.15 -8.60 -6.38
C ILE A 242 -9.40 -8.35 -5.07
N LEU A 243 -8.80 -7.17 -4.90
CA LEU A 243 -8.10 -6.79 -3.67
C LEU A 243 -9.03 -6.20 -2.60
N SER A 244 -10.31 -6.00 -2.90
CA SER A 244 -11.25 -5.44 -1.94
C SER A 244 -11.50 -6.40 -0.78
N PRO A 245 -11.51 -5.94 0.47
CA PRO A 245 -11.93 -6.74 1.61
C PRO A 245 -13.33 -7.35 1.45
N LEU A 246 -14.19 -6.74 0.61
CA LEU A 246 -15.54 -7.24 0.33
C LEU A 246 -15.56 -8.57 -0.45
N ARG A 247 -14.44 -9.01 -1.02
CA ARG A 247 -14.32 -10.36 -1.60
C ARG A 247 -14.42 -11.47 -0.56
N ALA A 248 -14.23 -11.15 0.73
CA ALA A 248 -14.39 -12.10 1.83
C ALA A 248 -15.83 -12.13 2.42
N PHE A 249 -16.76 -11.35 1.87
CA PHE A 249 -18.12 -11.23 2.39
C PHE A 249 -19.14 -11.86 1.44
N SER A 250 -20.04 -12.66 2.00
CA SER A 250 -21.25 -13.11 1.31
C SER A 250 -22.40 -12.15 1.64
N HIS A 251 -22.81 -11.33 0.67
CA HIS A 251 -23.92 -10.39 0.83
C HIS A 251 -24.67 -10.22 -0.49
N PRO A 252 -26.02 -10.10 -0.50
CA PRO A 252 -26.82 -10.03 -1.74
C PRO A 252 -26.49 -8.85 -2.65
N LEU A 253 -25.92 -7.77 -2.13
CA LEU A 253 -25.51 -6.60 -2.91
C LEU A 253 -24.12 -6.77 -3.54
N ILE A 254 -23.34 -7.76 -3.13
CA ILE A 254 -21.98 -8.00 -3.66
C ILE A 254 -22.05 -8.84 -4.93
N ILE A 255 -21.60 -8.27 -6.04
CA ILE A 255 -21.59 -8.89 -7.36
C ILE A 255 -20.15 -9.22 -7.75
N SER A 256 -19.64 -10.34 -7.30
CA SER A 256 -18.23 -10.73 -7.50
C SER A 256 -17.91 -11.06 -8.96
N TYR A 257 -18.87 -11.54 -9.74
CA TYR A 257 -18.69 -11.93 -11.15
C TYR A 257 -19.09 -10.82 -12.13
N PHE A 258 -19.04 -9.55 -11.70
CA PHE A 258 -19.45 -8.40 -12.52
C PHE A 258 -18.72 -8.32 -13.86
N ASP A 259 -17.45 -8.71 -13.95
CA ASP A 259 -16.68 -8.74 -15.21
C ASP A 259 -17.31 -9.67 -16.25
N LEU A 260 -17.66 -10.88 -15.86
CA LEU A 260 -18.28 -11.87 -16.74
C LEU A 260 -19.70 -11.45 -17.12
N ILE A 261 -20.43 -10.84 -16.19
CA ILE A 261 -21.78 -10.33 -16.46
C ILE A 261 -21.72 -9.17 -17.45
N LEU A 262 -20.83 -8.18 -17.25
CA LEU A 262 -20.65 -7.05 -18.16
C LEU A 262 -20.20 -7.47 -19.56
N LYS A 263 -19.36 -8.51 -19.66
CA LYS A 263 -18.91 -9.05 -20.94
C LYS A 263 -20.06 -9.61 -21.78
N THR A 264 -21.06 -10.22 -21.12
CA THR A 264 -22.21 -10.85 -21.78
C THR A 264 -23.45 -9.95 -21.84
N HIS A 265 -23.55 -9.00 -20.93
CA HIS A 265 -24.67 -8.06 -20.80
C HIS A 265 -24.10 -6.66 -20.61
N PRO A 266 -23.75 -5.95 -21.69
CA PRO A 266 -23.30 -4.55 -21.58
C PRO A 266 -24.31 -3.70 -20.84
N TRP A 267 -23.80 -2.82 -19.95
CA TRP A 267 -24.63 -2.00 -19.08
C TRP A 267 -24.13 -0.55 -19.05
N SER A 268 -25.02 0.40 -18.88
CA SER A 268 -24.68 1.80 -18.64
C SER A 268 -25.19 2.23 -17.27
N PHE A 269 -24.31 2.84 -16.47
CA PHE A 269 -24.65 3.36 -15.14
C PHE A 269 -24.92 4.88 -15.23
N GLU A 270 -25.95 5.36 -14.54
CA GLU A 270 -26.19 6.80 -14.41
C GLU A 270 -25.25 7.41 -13.36
N ALA A 271 -25.02 6.67 -12.28
CA ALA A 271 -24.15 7.11 -11.19
C ALA A 271 -23.18 6.02 -10.75
N VAL A 272 -21.97 6.42 -10.39
CA VAL A 272 -20.92 5.57 -9.83
C VAL A 272 -20.33 6.21 -8.58
N ILE A 273 -20.18 5.43 -7.52
CA ILE A 273 -19.36 5.80 -6.36
C ILE A 273 -18.19 4.82 -6.29
N GLN A 274 -16.98 5.31 -6.53
CA GLN A 274 -15.77 4.53 -6.33
C GLN A 274 -15.17 4.87 -4.97
N ILE A 275 -15.10 3.87 -4.11
CA ILE A 275 -14.47 3.99 -2.79
C ILE A 275 -13.06 3.42 -2.89
N GLY A 276 -12.09 4.31 -2.68
CA GLY A 276 -10.67 4.00 -2.77
C GLY A 276 -10.06 4.19 -4.17
N GLU A 277 -8.93 3.51 -4.40
CA GLU A 277 -7.98 3.80 -5.48
C GLU A 277 -8.37 3.15 -6.81
N ARG A 278 -7.44 2.40 -7.39
CA ARG A 278 -7.58 1.71 -8.68
C ARG A 278 -8.30 0.37 -8.54
N PHE A 279 -8.86 -0.11 -9.61
CA PHE A 279 -9.39 -1.47 -9.74
C PHE A 279 -8.74 -2.21 -10.91
N VAL A 280 -8.78 -3.55 -10.88
CA VAL A 280 -8.10 -4.43 -11.83
C VAL A 280 -8.87 -4.58 -13.15
N SER A 281 -10.20 -4.50 -13.09
CA SER A 281 -11.08 -4.83 -14.20
C SER A 281 -10.92 -3.90 -15.43
N LYS A 282 -10.38 -4.44 -16.52
CA LYS A 282 -10.36 -3.77 -17.82
C LYS A 282 -11.77 -3.66 -18.43
N ILE A 283 -12.62 -4.66 -18.21
CA ILE A 283 -13.99 -4.70 -18.76
C ILE A 283 -14.83 -3.60 -18.14
N LEU A 284 -14.76 -3.45 -16.81
CA LEU A 284 -15.45 -2.37 -16.11
C LEU A 284 -14.97 -0.99 -16.60
N LEU A 285 -13.64 -0.79 -16.69
CA LEU A 285 -13.08 0.46 -17.20
C LEU A 285 -13.61 0.80 -18.60
N GLN A 286 -13.55 -0.15 -19.53
CA GLN A 286 -14.05 0.03 -20.90
C GLN A 286 -15.58 0.24 -20.95
N THR A 287 -16.33 -0.38 -20.05
CA THR A 287 -17.78 -0.16 -19.95
C THR A 287 -18.09 1.28 -19.54
N LEU A 288 -17.38 1.79 -18.52
CA LEU A 288 -17.54 3.16 -18.04
C LEU A 288 -17.04 4.20 -19.06
N GLU A 289 -15.94 3.91 -19.75
CA GLU A 289 -15.39 4.77 -20.81
C GLU A 289 -16.34 4.88 -22.03
N LYS A 290 -16.94 3.76 -22.43
CA LYS A 290 -17.89 3.71 -23.55
C LYS A 290 -19.20 4.46 -23.25
N SER A 291 -19.64 4.43 -22.00
CA SER A 291 -20.85 5.10 -21.54
C SER A 291 -20.58 5.80 -20.20
N PRO A 292 -19.95 7.01 -20.23
CA PRO A 292 -19.59 7.72 -19.03
C PRO A 292 -20.80 8.05 -18.14
N PRO A 293 -20.73 7.77 -16.83
CA PRO A 293 -21.80 8.11 -15.90
C PRO A 293 -22.02 9.63 -15.83
N LYS A 294 -23.28 10.05 -15.65
CA LYS A 294 -23.61 11.47 -15.40
C LYS A 294 -23.01 11.96 -14.09
N PHE A 295 -22.95 11.06 -13.10
CA PHE A 295 -22.36 11.34 -11.78
C PHE A 295 -21.35 10.23 -11.46
N TYR A 296 -20.07 10.58 -11.39
CA TYR A 296 -18.99 9.65 -11.01
C TYR A 296 -18.17 10.27 -9.88
N LEU A 297 -18.45 9.81 -8.66
CA LEU A 297 -17.76 10.27 -7.46
C LEU A 297 -16.67 9.29 -7.05
N GLN A 298 -15.44 9.78 -6.90
CA GLN A 298 -14.33 9.04 -6.28
C GLN A 298 -14.04 9.57 -4.87
N VAL A 299 -13.98 8.66 -3.90
CA VAL A 299 -13.65 8.93 -2.49
C VAL A 299 -12.28 8.35 -2.19
N LEU A 300 -11.31 9.18 -1.79
CA LEU A 300 -9.92 8.81 -1.54
C LEU A 300 -9.37 9.53 -0.30
N GLU A 301 -8.52 8.86 0.47
CA GLU A 301 -7.79 9.50 1.57
C GLU A 301 -6.58 10.31 1.09
N GLY A 302 -5.94 9.86 0.01
CA GLY A 302 -4.76 10.48 -0.56
C GLY A 302 -5.05 11.51 -1.66
N PRO A 303 -4.06 12.32 -2.04
CA PRO A 303 -4.19 13.34 -3.09
C PRO A 303 -4.06 12.77 -4.51
N HIS A 304 -3.81 11.49 -4.66
CA HIS A 304 -3.53 10.85 -5.95
C HIS A 304 -4.75 10.79 -6.87
N ARG A 305 -4.51 10.91 -8.18
CA ARG A 305 -5.54 10.77 -9.21
C ARG A 305 -5.49 9.36 -9.81
N PHE A 306 -6.60 8.61 -9.67
CA PHE A 306 -6.77 7.28 -10.26
C PHE A 306 -7.93 7.31 -11.26
N ASP A 307 -7.71 7.96 -12.40
CA ASP A 307 -8.71 8.16 -13.46
C ASP A 307 -8.06 8.03 -14.84
N PRO A 308 -7.72 6.80 -15.27
CA PRO A 308 -7.04 6.60 -16.55
C PRO A 308 -7.93 6.87 -17.78
N ALA A 309 -9.24 6.83 -17.62
CA ALA A 309 -10.21 7.13 -18.68
C ALA A 309 -10.67 8.60 -18.72
N HIS A 310 -10.27 9.41 -17.73
CA HIS A 310 -10.66 10.82 -17.62
C HIS A 310 -12.17 11.06 -17.58
N ILE A 311 -12.90 10.20 -16.86
CA ILE A 311 -14.37 10.22 -16.77
C ILE A 311 -14.92 10.52 -15.37
N ILE A 312 -14.04 10.58 -14.36
CA ILE A 312 -14.45 10.95 -12.99
C ILE A 312 -14.74 12.45 -12.96
N ASN A 313 -15.97 12.81 -12.62
CA ASN A 313 -16.41 14.21 -12.61
C ASN A 313 -16.58 14.80 -11.20
N GLN A 314 -16.56 13.96 -10.15
CA GLN A 314 -16.56 14.37 -8.75
C GLN A 314 -15.49 13.64 -7.97
N ARG A 315 -14.78 14.33 -7.09
CA ARG A 315 -13.74 13.74 -6.27
C ARG A 315 -13.70 14.40 -4.91
N ILE A 316 -13.64 13.58 -3.87
CA ILE A 316 -13.49 14.06 -2.49
C ILE A 316 -12.28 13.36 -1.83
N GLN A 317 -11.44 14.16 -1.17
CA GLN A 317 -10.41 13.64 -0.29
C GLN A 317 -10.96 13.52 1.13
N SER A 318 -11.14 12.30 1.60
CA SER A 318 -11.77 12.01 2.89
C SER A 318 -11.40 10.61 3.36
N ASP A 319 -11.46 10.39 4.67
CA ASP A 319 -11.59 9.06 5.25
C ASP A 319 -12.84 8.38 4.70
N SER A 320 -12.64 7.21 4.07
CA SER A 320 -13.71 6.50 3.37
C SER A 320 -14.81 5.99 4.29
N SER A 321 -14.45 5.61 5.53
CA SER A 321 -15.43 5.14 6.53
C SER A 321 -16.33 6.27 6.99
N SER A 322 -15.75 7.41 7.37
CA SER A 322 -16.48 8.63 7.76
C SER A 322 -17.37 9.14 6.64
N PHE A 323 -16.87 9.14 5.39
CA PHE A 323 -17.66 9.52 4.23
C PHE A 323 -18.92 8.64 4.09
N CYS A 324 -18.76 7.31 4.07
CA CYS A 324 -19.90 6.39 3.93
C CYS A 324 -20.91 6.55 5.07
N GLN A 325 -20.45 6.65 6.32
CA GLN A 325 -21.31 6.80 7.50
C GLN A 325 -22.11 8.12 7.45
N MET A 326 -21.44 9.24 7.17
CA MET A 326 -22.10 10.55 7.09
C MET A 326 -23.09 10.61 5.94
N LEU A 327 -22.76 10.02 4.78
CA LEU A 327 -23.68 9.97 3.64
C LEU A 327 -24.92 9.11 3.96
N CYS A 328 -24.75 7.96 4.61
CA CYS A 328 -25.87 7.13 5.05
C CYS A 328 -26.87 7.87 5.93
N LEU A 329 -26.41 8.80 6.79
CA LEU A 329 -27.28 9.60 7.66
C LEU A 329 -28.14 10.61 6.89
N LYS A 330 -27.76 10.96 5.66
CA LYS A 330 -28.45 11.95 4.81
C LYS A 330 -29.30 11.29 3.70
N LEU A 331 -29.21 9.97 3.56
CA LEU A 331 -30.02 9.21 2.60
C LEU A 331 -31.29 8.69 3.28
N ASP A 332 -32.40 8.79 2.57
CA ASP A 332 -33.69 8.25 3.00
C ASP A 332 -33.75 6.72 2.85
N ILE A 333 -34.91 6.14 3.17
CA ILE A 333 -35.17 4.70 2.96
C ILE A 333 -35.07 4.40 1.45
N PRO A 334 -34.37 3.32 1.04
CA PRO A 334 -34.10 3.06 -0.36
C PRO A 334 -35.38 2.79 -1.16
N LYS A 335 -35.45 3.33 -2.37
CA LYS A 335 -36.44 2.94 -3.34
C LYS A 335 -36.06 1.57 -3.92
N ILE A 336 -37.02 0.68 -4.08
CA ILE A 336 -36.78 -0.61 -4.77
C ILE A 336 -36.45 -0.30 -6.22
N THR A 337 -35.29 -0.76 -6.69
CA THR A 337 -34.83 -0.57 -8.06
C THR A 337 -34.78 -1.92 -8.79
N SER A 338 -35.33 -1.97 -10.00
CA SER A 338 -35.34 -3.21 -10.82
C SER A 338 -33.94 -3.68 -11.25
N HIS A 339 -32.98 -2.76 -11.33
CA HIS A 339 -31.63 -3.09 -11.80
C HIS A 339 -30.84 -3.95 -10.78
N LEU A 340 -31.05 -3.77 -9.47
CA LEU A 340 -30.39 -4.61 -8.46
C LEU A 340 -30.81 -6.07 -8.61
N SER A 341 -32.10 -6.34 -8.80
CA SER A 341 -32.61 -7.71 -9.01
C SER A 341 -32.00 -8.37 -10.24
N PHE A 342 -31.73 -7.61 -11.30
CA PHE A 342 -30.99 -8.10 -12.47
C PHE A 342 -29.59 -8.58 -12.08
N TRP A 343 -28.82 -7.76 -11.36
CA TRP A 343 -27.45 -8.09 -10.96
C TRP A 343 -27.40 -9.31 -10.03
N GLN A 344 -28.33 -9.40 -9.08
CA GLN A 344 -28.44 -10.54 -8.16
C GLN A 344 -28.77 -11.84 -8.92
N ALA A 345 -29.73 -11.80 -9.83
CA ALA A 345 -30.10 -12.96 -10.65
C ALA A 345 -28.92 -13.41 -11.54
N LYS A 346 -28.20 -12.45 -12.15
CA LYS A 346 -27.02 -12.76 -13.00
C LYS A 346 -25.85 -13.28 -12.16
N GLN A 347 -25.59 -12.75 -10.99
CA GLN A 347 -24.58 -13.27 -10.06
C GLN A 347 -24.84 -14.75 -9.74
N LEU A 348 -26.04 -15.09 -9.33
CA LEU A 348 -26.43 -16.47 -9.01
C LEU A 348 -26.31 -17.40 -10.23
N HIS A 349 -26.80 -16.95 -11.39
CA HIS A 349 -26.73 -17.72 -12.63
C HIS A 349 -25.27 -17.96 -13.06
N THR A 350 -24.42 -16.92 -13.02
CA THR A 350 -23.01 -17.01 -13.37
C THR A 350 -22.27 -17.95 -12.42
N SER A 351 -22.48 -17.81 -11.11
CA SER A 351 -21.89 -18.69 -10.10
C SER A 351 -22.22 -20.17 -10.37
N LYS A 352 -23.50 -20.48 -10.65
CA LYS A 352 -23.92 -21.86 -10.97
C LYS A 352 -23.25 -22.38 -12.24
N LYS A 353 -23.23 -21.56 -13.31
CA LYS A 353 -22.57 -21.96 -14.58
C LYS A 353 -21.07 -22.20 -14.42
N LEU A 354 -20.37 -21.37 -13.66
CA LEU A 354 -18.95 -21.56 -13.38
C LEU A 354 -18.70 -22.86 -12.61
N SER A 355 -19.50 -23.12 -11.57
CA SER A 355 -19.44 -24.38 -10.83
C SER A 355 -19.67 -25.60 -11.74
N ASP A 356 -20.74 -25.59 -12.54
CA ASP A 356 -21.05 -26.67 -13.47
C ASP A 356 -19.95 -26.88 -14.55
N TYR A 357 -19.29 -25.81 -14.96
CA TYR A 357 -18.22 -25.86 -15.95
C TYR A 357 -16.92 -26.37 -15.35
N PHE A 358 -16.42 -25.77 -14.26
CA PHE A 358 -15.11 -26.09 -13.70
C PHE A 358 -15.08 -27.46 -13.02
N LEU A 359 -16.18 -27.94 -12.44
CA LEU A 359 -16.26 -29.30 -11.89
C LEU A 359 -16.13 -30.40 -12.96
N LYS A 360 -16.37 -30.09 -14.24
CA LYS A 360 -16.26 -31.04 -15.36
C LYS A 360 -14.89 -30.98 -16.04
N GLN A 361 -14.03 -30.04 -15.68
CA GLN A 361 -12.72 -29.91 -16.31
C GLN A 361 -11.77 -31.03 -15.84
N THR A 362 -11.14 -31.67 -16.80
CA THR A 362 -10.12 -32.70 -16.56
C THR A 362 -8.70 -32.18 -16.77
N THR A 363 -8.57 -30.98 -17.35
CA THR A 363 -7.28 -30.33 -17.60
C THR A 363 -7.19 -29.01 -16.86
N LEU A 364 -6.00 -28.68 -16.38
CA LEU A 364 -5.74 -27.38 -15.74
C LEU A 364 -5.54 -26.31 -16.80
N SER A 365 -6.27 -25.21 -16.63
CA SER A 365 -6.07 -23.94 -17.35
C SER A 365 -5.92 -22.81 -16.33
N GLU A 366 -5.42 -21.65 -16.73
CA GLU A 366 -5.31 -20.47 -15.84
C GLU A 366 -6.66 -20.13 -15.17
N PRO A 367 -7.80 -20.04 -15.90
CA PRO A 367 -9.11 -19.85 -15.25
C PRO A 367 -9.50 -20.97 -14.29
N THR A 368 -9.17 -22.23 -14.61
CA THR A 368 -9.45 -23.38 -13.71
C THR A 368 -8.65 -23.25 -12.42
N ILE A 369 -7.37 -22.88 -12.50
CA ILE A 369 -6.54 -22.64 -11.33
C ILE A 369 -7.14 -21.52 -10.48
N ALA A 370 -7.49 -20.39 -11.08
CA ALA A 370 -8.09 -19.26 -10.40
C ALA A 370 -9.40 -19.63 -9.68
N TYR A 371 -10.27 -20.42 -10.32
CA TYR A 371 -11.53 -20.87 -9.74
C TYR A 371 -11.32 -21.84 -8.56
N LEU A 372 -10.33 -22.75 -8.68
CA LEU A 372 -10.04 -23.78 -7.67
C LEU A 372 -9.14 -23.28 -6.55
N LEU A 373 -8.67 -22.02 -6.58
CA LEU A 373 -7.91 -21.41 -5.51
C LEU A 373 -8.78 -21.29 -4.25
N GLU A 374 -8.88 -22.38 -3.53
CA GLU A 374 -9.40 -22.33 -2.17
C GLU A 374 -8.35 -21.70 -1.26
N GLN A 375 -8.74 -20.66 -0.56
CA GLN A 375 -7.87 -20.07 0.42
C GLN A 375 -7.78 -20.95 1.66
N LYS A 376 -6.72 -21.76 1.74
CA LYS A 376 -6.37 -22.57 2.91
C LYS A 376 -5.37 -21.87 3.84
N SER A 377 -4.83 -20.75 3.42
CA SER A 377 -3.87 -19.93 4.15
C SER A 377 -4.50 -18.66 4.71
N SER A 378 -3.83 -18.04 5.67
CA SER A 378 -4.25 -16.76 6.27
C SER A 378 -4.30 -15.60 5.28
N ALA A 379 -3.57 -15.69 4.16
CA ALA A 379 -3.49 -14.66 3.13
C ALA A 379 -3.21 -15.27 1.75
N LEU A 380 -3.61 -14.58 0.68
CA LEU A 380 -3.33 -14.93 -0.72
C LEU A 380 -2.54 -13.81 -1.39
N PHE A 381 -1.40 -14.13 -2.00
CA PHE A 381 -0.69 -13.18 -2.87
C PHE A 381 -0.89 -13.57 -4.34
N LEU A 382 -1.35 -12.62 -5.15
CA LEU A 382 -1.58 -12.79 -6.59
C LEU A 382 -0.51 -12.05 -7.40
N GLY A 383 0.16 -12.77 -8.30
CA GLY A 383 1.04 -12.16 -9.28
C GLY A 383 0.27 -11.29 -10.29
N ASN A 384 0.93 -10.28 -10.81
CA ASN A 384 0.38 -9.42 -11.86
C ASN A 384 0.23 -10.14 -13.21
N SER A 385 -0.21 -9.44 -14.25
CA SER A 385 -0.55 -9.97 -15.58
C SER A 385 -1.83 -10.79 -15.57
N MET A 386 -1.82 -12.05 -16.01
CA MET A 386 -3.03 -12.90 -16.09
C MET A 386 -3.51 -13.40 -14.73
N PRO A 387 -2.67 -13.86 -13.78
CA PRO A 387 -3.13 -14.44 -12.53
C PRO A 387 -4.14 -13.57 -11.76
N ILE A 388 -3.86 -12.28 -11.59
CA ILE A 388 -4.77 -11.37 -10.88
C ILE A 388 -6.06 -11.08 -11.65
N ARG A 389 -6.00 -11.08 -13.00
CA ARG A 389 -7.17 -10.87 -13.85
C ARG A 389 -8.09 -12.08 -13.85
N ASP A 390 -7.52 -13.27 -13.94
CA ASP A 390 -8.28 -14.52 -13.84
C ASP A 390 -8.90 -14.68 -12.46
N ALA A 391 -8.16 -14.35 -11.40
CA ALA A 391 -8.71 -14.31 -10.06
C ALA A 391 -9.87 -13.31 -9.95
N ASN A 392 -9.76 -12.10 -10.53
CA ASN A 392 -10.85 -11.13 -10.51
C ASN A 392 -12.12 -11.66 -11.21
N CYS A 393 -11.95 -12.44 -12.28
CA CYS A 393 -13.08 -12.99 -13.07
C CYS A 393 -13.66 -14.27 -12.45
N TYR A 394 -12.83 -15.17 -11.92
CA TYR A 394 -13.22 -16.55 -11.65
C TYR A 394 -13.12 -16.96 -10.18
N LEU A 395 -12.31 -16.28 -9.36
CA LEU A 395 -12.14 -16.63 -7.94
C LEU A 395 -13.47 -16.44 -7.20
N PRO A 396 -13.99 -17.48 -6.54
CA PRO A 396 -15.19 -17.37 -5.72
C PRO A 396 -14.91 -16.58 -4.42
N LEU A 397 -15.78 -16.74 -3.43
CA LEU A 397 -15.58 -16.14 -2.12
C LEU A 397 -14.28 -16.65 -1.48
N VAL A 398 -13.53 -15.73 -0.87
CA VAL A 398 -12.27 -16.05 -0.16
C VAL A 398 -12.43 -15.82 1.33
N SER A 399 -11.61 -16.49 2.16
CA SER A 399 -11.71 -16.40 3.62
C SER A 399 -10.75 -15.41 4.26
N GLY A 400 -9.85 -14.77 3.52
CA GLY A 400 -8.84 -13.85 4.04
C GLY A 400 -8.38 -12.78 3.06
N PRO A 401 -7.41 -11.94 3.44
CA PRO A 401 -6.95 -10.84 2.61
C PRO A 401 -6.21 -11.32 1.36
N ILE A 402 -6.41 -10.59 0.27
CA ILE A 402 -5.70 -10.80 -1.00
C ILE A 402 -4.73 -9.63 -1.19
N PHE A 403 -3.49 -9.97 -1.54
CA PHE A 403 -2.42 -9.01 -1.79
C PHE A 403 -1.89 -9.12 -3.22
N ALA A 404 -1.38 -8.02 -3.75
CA ALA A 404 -0.65 -7.96 -5.02
C ALA A 404 0.21 -6.69 -5.08
N ASN A 405 1.18 -6.65 -5.99
CA ASN A 405 1.97 -5.45 -6.29
C ASN A 405 1.24 -4.62 -7.37
N ARG A 406 0.32 -3.74 -6.97
CA ARG A 406 -0.52 -2.98 -7.90
C ARG A 406 -0.10 -1.52 -8.09
N GLY A 407 0.95 -1.08 -7.45
CA GLY A 407 1.52 0.26 -7.65
C GLY A 407 1.87 0.51 -9.11
N LEU A 408 2.75 -0.29 -9.64
CA LEU A 408 3.17 -0.27 -11.05
C LEU A 408 2.83 -1.58 -11.80
N SER A 409 2.30 -2.56 -11.09
CA SER A 409 1.90 -3.85 -11.66
C SER A 409 3.06 -4.64 -12.28
N GLY A 410 4.27 -4.47 -11.73
CA GLY A 410 5.45 -5.23 -12.13
C GLY A 410 5.30 -6.73 -11.85
N ILE A 411 6.03 -7.57 -12.59
CA ILE A 411 6.08 -9.02 -12.36
C ILE A 411 7.37 -9.45 -11.63
N ASP A 412 8.24 -8.50 -11.38
CA ASP A 412 9.45 -8.69 -10.57
C ASP A 412 9.15 -8.62 -9.07
N GLY A 413 10.01 -9.20 -8.25
CA GLY A 413 9.91 -9.19 -6.79
C GLY A 413 8.72 -9.96 -6.18
N ASN A 414 7.90 -10.64 -6.97
CA ASN A 414 6.68 -11.31 -6.51
C ASN A 414 6.95 -12.31 -5.38
N ILE A 415 7.99 -13.16 -5.51
CA ILE A 415 8.32 -14.18 -4.50
C ILE A 415 8.76 -13.50 -3.20
N ALA A 416 9.65 -12.53 -3.28
CA ALA A 416 10.13 -11.79 -2.11
C ALA A 416 8.98 -11.03 -1.40
N THR A 417 8.08 -10.38 -2.17
CA THR A 417 6.88 -9.76 -1.61
C THR A 417 5.98 -10.78 -0.92
N ALA A 418 5.74 -11.93 -1.54
CA ALA A 418 4.93 -13.00 -0.94
C ALA A 418 5.54 -13.51 0.39
N CYS A 419 6.88 -13.69 0.44
CA CYS A 419 7.57 -14.02 1.69
C CYS A 419 7.37 -12.96 2.77
N GLY A 420 7.44 -11.68 2.39
CA GLY A 420 7.19 -10.56 3.31
C GLY A 420 5.77 -10.56 3.87
N ILE A 421 4.79 -10.81 3.02
CA ILE A 421 3.39 -10.94 3.43
C ILE A 421 3.23 -12.11 4.42
N ALA A 422 3.82 -13.27 4.12
CA ALA A 422 3.70 -14.46 4.95
C ALA A 422 4.21 -14.30 6.39
N ILE A 423 5.18 -13.41 6.61
CA ILE A 423 5.69 -13.12 7.97
C ILE A 423 5.03 -11.88 8.60
N GLY A 424 4.35 -11.06 7.81
CA GLY A 424 3.65 -9.86 8.28
C GLY A 424 2.18 -10.09 8.65
N THR A 425 1.61 -11.25 8.24
CA THR A 425 0.25 -11.70 8.60
C THR A 425 0.28 -12.61 9.81
#